data_879b205e851b13d800f03786dfe15f13
#
_entry.id   879b205e851b13d800f03786dfe15f13
#
_cell.length_a   1.000
_cell.length_b   1.000
_cell.length_c   1.000
_cell.angle_alpha   90.00
_cell.angle_beta   90.00
_cell.angle_gamma   90.00
#
_symmetry.space_group_name_H-M   'P 1'
#
loop_
_entity.id
_entity.type
_entity.pdbx_description
1 polymer ?
#
loop_
_entity_poly.entity_id
_entity_poly.type
_entity_poly.pdbx_seq_one_letter_code
_entity_poly.pdbx_strand_id
1 'polypeptide(L)'
;MVATALLSVFSVPVSAATHTLQLAIGDEPTEGFDPMLGWSHGSYLLLHSPLLKQNEDFSWDSLLLSQYQPSDDGKTWLLTLKPDLKFSDGSPLTAKDVAFTYNNAAASGGKVDMGNFLSAEVIDPLNVRIHLKAPQSTFVNVLGSLGIVSADKYNAKTYAQKPIGAGPYRLVSFQPGQQMIVEANPYYAGNKNDFDKLIFVFLDEDSAFAAAQSGQLGVVRIPPSMAVGSVNNMKLWVRPSVENRGIVFPTTPAGKKDAHGYPIGNDVTADVAIRRAINYAINRQLLADQIMEGHAIPAYTGVQGLPWNNPDSAIKDGDIDKAKQILEQAGWQLNSQGTREKNGLPAKITLWYTSGDTTRRDLAQALRSMLKPIGIDVDLKSGSWETVERNMHANPTLFGWGSLDPMELYHHYSSNAAGVEYYNPGYYKNPMVDKHLQQALDAPTWQQAVPFWQQVDWDGTTGAGIRGDAAWAWLLNIQHTYLANNCVDLGKGTPEIHGSWSLLNSIDSWKWTCQ
;
A
#
# COMPACT_ATOMS: atom_id res chain seq x y z
N MET A 1 -1.79 -33.50 73.13
CA MET A 1 -2.34 -32.44 72.24
C MET A 1 -1.23 -32.02 71.31
N VAL A 2 -1.30 -32.45 70.07
CA VAL A 2 -0.33 -32.08 69.05
C VAL A 2 -1.01 -31.00 68.18
N ALA A 3 -0.44 -29.77 68.17
CA ALA A 3 -0.93 -28.66 67.36
C ALA A 3 -0.32 -28.73 65.99
N THR A 4 -1.15 -28.98 64.96
CA THR A 4 -0.77 -28.94 63.57
C THR A 4 -0.87 -27.49 63.05
N ALA A 5 0.27 -26.87 62.75
CA ALA A 5 0.31 -25.54 62.13
C ALA A 5 0.06 -25.68 60.64
N LEU A 6 -1.04 -25.14 60.10
CA LEU A 6 -1.27 -24.96 58.68
C LEU A 6 -0.44 -23.78 58.18
N LEU A 7 0.57 -24.06 57.33
CA LEU A 7 1.23 -23.05 56.53
C LEU A 7 0.36 -22.72 55.29
N SER A 8 -0.28 -21.56 55.30
CA SER A 8 -0.92 -20.99 54.12
C SER A 8 0.15 -20.43 53.18
N VAL A 9 0.37 -21.10 52.06
CA VAL A 9 1.22 -20.61 50.97
C VAL A 9 0.44 -19.50 50.22
N PHE A 10 0.80 -18.26 50.48
CA PHE A 10 0.36 -17.13 49.66
C PHE A 10 1.09 -17.22 48.33
N SER A 11 0.41 -17.64 47.27
CA SER A 11 0.88 -17.46 45.89
C SER A 11 0.83 -15.96 45.56
N VAL A 12 1.99 -15.32 45.55
CA VAL A 12 2.16 -13.98 44.98
C VAL A 12 1.93 -14.13 43.49
N PRO A 13 1.00 -13.39 42.87
CA PRO A 13 0.86 -13.42 41.43
C PRO A 13 2.17 -12.90 40.83
N VAL A 14 2.83 -13.75 40.05
CA VAL A 14 3.96 -13.32 39.20
C VAL A 14 3.38 -12.29 38.23
N SER A 15 3.71 -11.03 38.48
CA SER A 15 3.43 -9.98 37.48
C SER A 15 4.17 -10.36 36.21
N ALA A 16 3.45 -10.62 35.13
CA ALA A 16 4.06 -10.82 33.83
C ALA A 16 4.97 -9.62 33.55
N ALA A 17 6.20 -9.89 33.11
CA ALA A 17 7.13 -8.83 32.76
C ALA A 17 6.49 -7.95 31.65
N THR A 18 6.41 -6.66 31.89
CA THR A 18 5.89 -5.70 30.90
C THR A 18 7.01 -5.40 29.90
N HIS A 19 6.75 -5.71 28.62
CA HIS A 19 7.72 -5.43 27.55
C HIS A 19 7.41 -4.12 26.84
N THR A 20 8.37 -3.21 26.87
CA THR A 20 8.36 -1.96 26.06
C THR A 20 9.26 -2.14 24.87
N LEU A 21 8.77 -1.82 23.67
CA LEU A 21 9.52 -1.88 22.43
C LEU A 21 9.63 -0.50 21.80
N GLN A 22 10.85 -0.09 21.45
CA GLN A 22 11.13 1.16 20.75
C GLN A 22 11.40 0.87 19.27
N LEU A 23 10.73 1.59 18.36
CA LEU A 23 10.70 1.27 16.94
C LEU A 23 10.89 2.53 16.08
N ALA A 24 11.54 2.37 14.92
CA ALA A 24 11.54 3.33 13.84
C ALA A 24 11.16 2.58 12.55
N ILE A 25 9.85 2.50 12.25
CA ILE A 25 9.32 1.66 11.17
C ILE A 25 8.46 2.43 10.16
N GLY A 26 8.27 3.74 10.36
CA GLY A 26 7.38 4.47 9.49
C GLY A 26 7.47 5.98 9.64
N ASP A 27 6.84 6.66 8.69
CA ASP A 27 6.75 8.11 8.66
C ASP A 27 5.81 8.65 9.73
N GLU A 28 6.01 9.90 10.11
CA GLU A 28 5.13 10.60 11.04
C GLU A 28 3.72 10.74 10.44
N PRO A 29 2.65 10.48 11.23
CA PRO A 29 1.27 10.74 10.82
C PRO A 29 0.98 12.25 10.82
N THR A 30 1.23 12.93 9.70
CA THR A 30 1.10 14.39 9.57
C THR A 30 -0.34 14.88 9.68
N GLU A 31 -1.33 14.07 9.28
CA GLU A 31 -2.76 14.40 9.33
C GLU A 31 -3.44 13.90 10.61
N GLY A 32 -2.67 13.27 11.52
CA GLY A 32 -3.16 12.66 12.75
C GLY A 32 -3.77 11.28 12.54
N PHE A 33 -4.61 10.84 13.48
CA PHE A 33 -5.02 9.44 13.63
C PHE A 33 -6.49 9.17 13.32
N ASP A 34 -7.12 9.97 12.46
CA ASP A 34 -8.52 9.76 12.07
C ASP A 34 -8.62 8.81 10.86
N PRO A 35 -9.17 7.59 11.01
CA PRO A 35 -9.28 6.64 9.92
C PRO A 35 -10.25 7.10 8.83
N MET A 36 -11.24 7.94 9.14
CA MET A 36 -12.17 8.48 8.14
C MET A 36 -11.50 9.52 7.24
N LEU A 37 -10.40 10.16 7.68
CA LEU A 37 -9.59 11.08 6.89
C LEU A 37 -8.42 10.37 6.18
N GLY A 38 -8.24 9.05 6.41
CA GLY A 38 -7.25 8.23 5.74
C GLY A 38 -6.05 7.86 6.60
N TRP A 39 -6.12 8.00 7.92
CA TRP A 39 -5.12 7.42 8.80
C TRP A 39 -4.88 5.94 8.44
N SER A 40 -3.62 5.60 8.27
CA SER A 40 -3.21 4.25 7.94
C SER A 40 -3.71 3.74 6.56
N HIS A 41 -4.03 4.62 5.64
CA HIS A 41 -4.52 4.36 4.29
C HIS A 41 -4.06 3.00 3.71
N GLY A 42 -4.96 2.02 3.75
CA GLY A 42 -4.70 0.66 3.29
C GLY A 42 -3.78 -0.20 4.18
N SER A 43 -3.10 0.35 5.19
CA SER A 43 -2.24 -0.38 6.12
C SER A 43 -2.92 -0.67 7.46
N TYR A 44 -2.19 -1.26 8.41
CA TYR A 44 -2.76 -1.70 9.68
C TYR A 44 -3.17 -0.55 10.60
N LEU A 45 -4.37 -0.68 11.16
CA LEU A 45 -4.97 0.30 12.07
C LEU A 45 -4.59 0.01 13.53
N LEU A 46 -3.42 0.48 13.97
CA LEU A 46 -2.90 0.25 15.32
C LEU A 46 -3.86 0.66 16.44
N LEU A 47 -4.54 1.80 16.25
CA LEU A 47 -5.43 2.41 17.25
C LEU A 47 -6.91 2.04 17.05
N HIS A 48 -7.28 1.56 15.87
CA HIS A 48 -8.64 1.23 15.48
C HIS A 48 -8.76 -0.20 15.01
N SER A 49 -9.93 -0.80 15.08
CA SER A 49 -10.23 -2.07 14.44
C SER A 49 -11.16 -1.85 13.25
N PRO A 50 -10.85 -2.44 12.09
CA PRO A 50 -11.81 -2.61 11.03
C PRO A 50 -12.78 -3.75 11.41
N LEU A 51 -13.80 -3.97 10.58
CA LEU A 51 -14.79 -5.02 10.82
C LEU A 51 -14.23 -6.41 10.54
N LEU A 52 -13.36 -6.54 9.54
CA LEU A 52 -12.72 -7.78 9.09
C LEU A 52 -11.19 -7.65 9.14
N LYS A 53 -10.51 -8.80 9.17
CA LYS A 53 -9.05 -8.90 9.05
C LYS A 53 -8.72 -9.85 7.91
N GLN A 54 -7.82 -9.46 7.01
CA GLN A 54 -7.38 -10.30 5.92
C GLN A 54 -6.31 -11.30 6.37
N ASN A 55 -6.39 -12.55 5.91
CA ASN A 55 -5.45 -13.62 6.16
C ASN A 55 -4.38 -13.73 5.06
N GLU A 56 -3.32 -14.51 5.30
CA GLU A 56 -2.22 -14.74 4.34
C GLU A 56 -2.69 -15.34 3.00
N ASP A 57 -3.78 -16.10 3.00
CA ASP A 57 -4.40 -16.70 1.82
C ASP A 57 -5.47 -15.81 1.16
N PHE A 58 -5.53 -14.54 1.55
CA PHE A 58 -6.50 -13.53 1.10
C PHE A 58 -7.95 -13.80 1.52
N SER A 59 -8.20 -14.79 2.36
CA SER A 59 -9.50 -14.95 3.03
C SER A 59 -9.71 -13.90 4.12
N TRP A 60 -10.93 -13.80 4.63
CA TRP A 60 -11.31 -12.79 5.62
C TRP A 60 -11.77 -13.42 6.91
N ASP A 61 -11.14 -13.03 8.02
CA ASP A 61 -11.59 -13.33 9.36
C ASP A 61 -12.45 -12.21 9.93
N SER A 62 -13.48 -12.60 10.68
CA SER A 62 -14.34 -11.67 11.39
C SER A 62 -13.63 -11.13 12.64
N LEU A 63 -13.21 -9.85 12.63
CA LEU A 63 -12.61 -9.20 13.81
C LEU A 63 -13.70 -8.68 14.75
N LEU A 64 -14.58 -7.80 14.27
CA LEU A 64 -15.69 -7.23 15.03
C LEU A 64 -17.06 -7.84 14.67
N LEU A 65 -17.15 -8.57 13.56
CA LEU A 65 -18.40 -9.18 13.09
C LEU A 65 -18.55 -10.62 13.62
N SER A 66 -19.78 -11.03 13.91
CA SER A 66 -20.17 -12.42 14.03
C SER A 66 -20.64 -12.99 12.70
N GLN A 67 -21.21 -12.13 11.83
CA GLN A 67 -21.67 -12.50 10.49
C GLN A 67 -21.65 -11.28 9.55
N TYR A 68 -21.40 -11.53 8.26
CA TYR A 68 -21.62 -10.55 7.19
C TYR A 68 -22.11 -11.27 5.93
N GLN A 69 -23.03 -10.64 5.22
CA GLN A 69 -23.65 -11.22 4.04
C GLN A 69 -24.02 -10.14 3.02
N PRO A 70 -23.50 -10.22 1.77
CA PRO A 70 -24.00 -9.43 0.66
C PRO A 70 -25.36 -9.98 0.20
N SER A 71 -26.21 -9.11 -0.34
CA SER A 71 -27.42 -9.49 -1.07
C SER A 71 -27.08 -10.09 -2.42
N ASP A 72 -28.03 -10.83 -3.01
CA ASP A 72 -27.84 -11.50 -4.31
C ASP A 72 -27.52 -10.52 -5.45
N ASP A 73 -28.02 -9.27 -5.36
CA ASP A 73 -27.71 -8.21 -6.32
C ASP A 73 -26.41 -7.44 -6.03
N GLY A 74 -25.69 -7.81 -4.96
CA GLY A 74 -24.41 -7.21 -4.57
C GLY A 74 -24.48 -5.76 -4.07
N LYS A 75 -25.70 -5.19 -3.90
CA LYS A 75 -25.88 -3.77 -3.54
C LYS A 75 -26.14 -3.52 -2.06
N THR A 76 -26.40 -4.56 -1.30
CA THR A 76 -26.69 -4.45 0.13
C THR A 76 -25.83 -5.43 0.92
N TRP A 77 -25.27 -4.97 2.04
CA TRP A 77 -24.51 -5.80 2.97
C TRP A 77 -25.18 -5.78 4.34
N LEU A 78 -25.55 -6.96 4.85
CA LEU A 78 -26.03 -7.11 6.22
C LEU A 78 -24.87 -7.53 7.10
N LEU A 79 -24.59 -6.74 8.15
CA LEU A 79 -23.47 -6.94 9.08
C LEU A 79 -24.02 -7.13 10.48
N THR A 80 -23.59 -8.20 11.16
CA THR A 80 -23.93 -8.46 12.57
C THR A 80 -22.68 -8.40 13.40
N LEU A 81 -22.64 -7.52 14.39
CA LEU A 81 -21.51 -7.37 15.32
C LEU A 81 -21.44 -8.53 16.32
N LYS A 82 -20.25 -8.81 16.84
CA LYS A 82 -20.06 -9.59 18.06
C LYS A 82 -20.68 -8.84 19.25
N PRO A 83 -21.21 -9.53 20.26
CA PRO A 83 -21.68 -8.88 21.48
C PRO A 83 -20.51 -8.32 22.32
N ASP A 84 -20.82 -7.40 23.22
CA ASP A 84 -19.92 -6.88 24.26
C ASP A 84 -18.61 -6.23 23.77
N LEU A 85 -18.58 -5.77 22.51
CA LEU A 85 -17.46 -5.02 21.97
C LEU A 85 -17.29 -3.68 22.69
N LYS A 86 -16.02 -3.26 22.85
CA LYS A 86 -15.67 -2.01 23.54
C LYS A 86 -14.57 -1.25 22.81
N PHE A 87 -14.64 0.06 22.94
CA PHE A 87 -13.53 0.95 22.64
C PHE A 87 -12.45 0.92 23.73
N SER A 88 -11.31 1.53 23.46
CA SER A 88 -10.14 1.56 24.37
C SER A 88 -10.37 2.32 25.68
N ASP A 89 -11.43 3.12 25.76
CA ASP A 89 -11.89 3.80 26.98
C ASP A 89 -12.93 2.98 27.79
N GLY A 90 -13.27 1.78 27.31
CA GLY A 90 -14.26 0.88 27.91
C GLY A 90 -15.72 1.17 27.51
N SER A 91 -15.99 2.22 26.72
CA SER A 91 -17.34 2.49 26.20
C SER A 91 -17.76 1.40 25.19
N PRO A 92 -19.07 1.08 25.09
CA PRO A 92 -19.55 0.05 24.17
C PRO A 92 -19.37 0.47 22.70
N LEU A 93 -19.03 -0.50 21.86
CA LEU A 93 -19.01 -0.37 20.38
C LEU A 93 -20.25 -1.08 19.84
N THR A 94 -21.07 -0.37 19.07
CA THR A 94 -22.38 -0.82 18.60
C THR A 94 -22.56 -0.55 17.10
N ALA A 95 -23.68 -1.00 16.56
CA ALA A 95 -24.11 -0.71 15.18
C ALA A 95 -24.19 0.79 14.86
N LYS A 96 -24.47 1.63 15.88
CA LYS A 96 -24.46 3.10 15.73
C LYS A 96 -23.08 3.62 15.32
N ASP A 97 -22.00 3.08 15.90
CA ASP A 97 -20.64 3.50 15.64
C ASP A 97 -20.19 3.10 14.23
N VAL A 98 -20.59 1.91 13.80
CA VAL A 98 -20.34 1.43 12.42
C VAL A 98 -21.06 2.32 11.40
N ALA A 99 -22.37 2.53 11.55
CA ALA A 99 -23.14 3.37 10.63
C ALA A 99 -22.62 4.80 10.61
N PHE A 100 -22.27 5.36 11.77
CA PHE A 100 -21.64 6.68 11.88
C PHE A 100 -20.33 6.74 11.10
N THR A 101 -19.43 5.77 11.30
CA THR A 101 -18.12 5.73 10.66
C THR A 101 -18.23 5.73 9.15
N TYR A 102 -19.03 4.82 8.58
CA TYR A 102 -19.17 4.70 7.12
C TYR A 102 -19.84 5.92 6.48
N ASN A 103 -20.91 6.44 7.07
CA ASN A 103 -21.59 7.63 6.56
C ASN A 103 -20.68 8.87 6.60
N ASN A 104 -19.90 9.06 7.65
CA ASN A 104 -19.00 10.21 7.76
C ASN A 104 -17.74 10.03 6.91
N ALA A 105 -17.18 8.83 6.76
CA ALA A 105 -16.08 8.57 5.85
C ALA A 105 -16.47 8.93 4.40
N ALA A 106 -17.66 8.54 3.96
CA ALA A 106 -18.18 8.91 2.64
C ALA A 106 -18.38 10.42 2.45
N ALA A 107 -18.69 11.15 3.51
CA ALA A 107 -18.90 12.60 3.48
C ALA A 107 -17.60 13.40 3.68
N SER A 108 -16.53 12.79 4.17
CA SER A 108 -15.29 13.49 4.58
C SER A 108 -14.43 13.93 3.40
N GLY A 109 -14.54 13.27 2.24
CA GLY A 109 -13.60 13.43 1.13
C GLY A 109 -12.18 12.93 1.45
N GLY A 110 -12.05 12.05 2.45
CA GLY A 110 -10.77 11.45 2.83
C GLY A 110 -10.27 10.40 1.85
N LYS A 111 -9.11 9.80 2.14
CA LYS A 111 -8.39 8.88 1.24
C LYS A 111 -9.02 7.48 1.10
N VAL A 112 -10.05 7.17 1.90
CA VAL A 112 -10.79 5.89 1.76
C VAL A 112 -11.75 6.02 0.60
N ASP A 113 -11.63 5.13 -0.39
CA ASP A 113 -12.54 5.14 -1.54
C ASP A 113 -13.95 4.68 -1.12
N MET A 114 -14.83 5.65 -0.98
CA MET A 114 -16.26 5.49 -0.67
C MET A 114 -17.14 5.85 -1.88
N GLY A 115 -16.57 5.93 -3.08
CA GLY A 115 -17.27 6.42 -4.28
C GLY A 115 -18.56 5.65 -4.60
N ASN A 116 -18.60 4.35 -4.34
CA ASN A 116 -19.75 3.49 -4.56
C ASN A 116 -20.66 3.33 -3.32
N PHE A 117 -20.25 3.80 -2.15
CA PHE A 117 -21.07 3.77 -0.95
C PHE A 117 -22.27 4.72 -1.07
N LEU A 118 -23.45 4.28 -0.63
CA LEU A 118 -24.67 5.07 -0.63
C LEU A 118 -25.06 5.49 0.80
N SER A 119 -25.22 4.51 1.70
CA SER A 119 -25.59 4.77 3.10
C SER A 119 -25.34 3.55 3.99
N ALA A 120 -25.24 3.80 5.29
CA ALA A 120 -25.31 2.77 6.33
C ALA A 120 -26.43 3.11 7.31
N GLU A 121 -27.29 2.13 7.61
CA GLU A 121 -28.43 2.28 8.54
C GLU A 121 -28.32 1.29 9.71
N VAL A 122 -28.69 1.73 10.89
CA VAL A 122 -28.80 0.90 12.09
C VAL A 122 -30.13 0.17 12.07
N ILE A 123 -30.11 -1.17 12.13
CA ILE A 123 -31.31 -1.99 12.27
C ILE A 123 -31.65 -2.14 13.76
N ASP A 124 -30.64 -2.51 14.55
CA ASP A 124 -30.69 -2.65 15.99
C ASP A 124 -29.26 -2.48 16.58
N PRO A 125 -29.01 -2.60 17.89
CA PRO A 125 -27.69 -2.36 18.48
C PRO A 125 -26.53 -3.21 17.93
N LEU A 126 -26.82 -4.38 17.33
CA LEU A 126 -25.81 -5.28 16.76
C LEU A 126 -25.84 -5.37 15.23
N ASN A 127 -26.91 -4.89 14.58
CA ASN A 127 -27.09 -5.08 13.13
C ASN A 127 -27.05 -3.77 12.37
N VAL A 128 -26.24 -3.74 11.30
CA VAL A 128 -26.09 -2.62 10.36
C VAL A 128 -26.38 -3.13 8.96
N ARG A 129 -27.08 -2.31 8.17
CA ARG A 129 -27.23 -2.52 6.74
C ARG A 129 -26.49 -1.43 5.98
N ILE A 130 -25.62 -1.84 5.05
CA ILE A 130 -24.91 -0.94 4.14
C ILE A 130 -25.51 -1.05 2.76
N HIS A 131 -25.75 0.08 2.11
CA HIS A 131 -26.22 0.18 0.74
C HIS A 131 -25.14 0.76 -0.17
N LEU A 132 -24.99 0.16 -1.36
CA LEU A 132 -24.11 0.60 -2.44
C LEU A 132 -24.92 1.13 -3.62
N LYS A 133 -24.36 2.05 -4.39
CA LYS A 133 -24.95 2.60 -5.62
C LYS A 133 -25.04 1.55 -6.73
N ALA A 134 -24.02 0.68 -6.81
CA ALA A 134 -23.88 -0.41 -7.77
C ALA A 134 -23.25 -1.62 -7.08
N PRO A 135 -23.31 -2.84 -7.65
CA PRO A 135 -22.55 -3.98 -7.14
C PRO A 135 -21.05 -3.64 -7.07
N GLN A 136 -20.38 -4.17 -6.06
CA GLN A 136 -18.93 -4.03 -5.93
C GLN A 136 -18.34 -5.27 -5.26
N SER A 137 -17.75 -6.15 -6.05
CA SER A 137 -17.13 -7.40 -5.58
C SER A 137 -15.99 -7.17 -4.56
N THR A 138 -15.37 -5.98 -4.59
CA THR A 138 -14.25 -5.59 -3.73
C THR A 138 -14.67 -4.88 -2.45
N PHE A 139 -15.97 -4.64 -2.20
CA PHE A 139 -16.40 -3.87 -1.03
C PHE A 139 -15.99 -4.52 0.30
N VAL A 140 -15.74 -5.82 0.32
CA VAL A 140 -15.18 -6.54 1.47
C VAL A 140 -13.84 -5.93 1.94
N ASN A 141 -13.03 -5.38 1.04
CA ASN A 141 -11.77 -4.71 1.39
C ASN A 141 -12.03 -3.43 2.20
N VAL A 142 -13.10 -2.69 1.91
CA VAL A 142 -13.50 -1.51 2.71
C VAL A 142 -13.90 -1.93 4.13
N LEU A 143 -14.57 -3.11 4.28
CA LEU A 143 -14.88 -3.66 5.60
C LEU A 143 -13.62 -4.05 6.39
N GLY A 144 -12.53 -4.40 5.69
CA GLY A 144 -11.23 -4.77 6.27
C GLY A 144 -10.24 -3.62 6.44
N SER A 145 -10.53 -2.43 5.92
CA SER A 145 -9.58 -1.31 5.94
C SER A 145 -10.06 -0.09 6.72
N LEU A 146 -11.37 0.15 6.85
CA LEU A 146 -11.90 1.32 7.56
C LEU A 146 -12.06 1.02 9.05
N GLY A 147 -11.27 1.68 9.89
CA GLY A 147 -11.34 1.56 11.34
C GLY A 147 -12.58 2.22 11.93
N ILE A 148 -13.24 1.56 12.89
CA ILE A 148 -14.45 2.06 13.52
C ILE A 148 -14.11 3.11 14.57
N VAL A 149 -14.83 4.24 14.53
CA VAL A 149 -14.72 5.35 15.48
C VAL A 149 -15.98 5.45 16.35
N SER A 150 -15.84 5.95 17.58
CA SER A 150 -16.98 6.12 18.48
C SER A 150 -17.84 7.33 18.07
N ALA A 151 -19.09 7.09 17.70
CA ALA A 151 -20.04 8.14 17.32
C ALA A 151 -20.27 9.18 18.45
N ASP A 152 -20.30 8.71 19.70
CA ASP A 152 -20.56 9.58 20.86
C ASP A 152 -19.35 10.39 21.31
N LYS A 153 -18.14 9.97 20.96
CA LYS A 153 -16.88 10.61 21.35
C LYS A 153 -16.20 11.35 20.19
N TYR A 154 -16.69 11.19 18.98
CA TYR A 154 -16.10 11.81 17.81
C TYR A 154 -16.27 13.34 17.83
N ASN A 155 -15.16 14.03 17.61
CA ASN A 155 -15.13 15.47 17.40
C ASN A 155 -14.15 15.75 16.26
N ALA A 156 -14.66 16.19 15.12
CA ALA A 156 -13.89 16.40 13.91
C ALA A 156 -12.67 17.34 14.07
N LYS A 157 -12.70 18.25 15.08
CA LYS A 157 -11.58 19.18 15.32
C LYS A 157 -10.45 18.59 16.14
N THR A 158 -10.71 17.55 16.93
CA THR A 158 -9.74 17.03 17.92
C THR A 158 -9.49 15.54 17.81
N TYR A 159 -10.33 14.81 17.09
CA TYR A 159 -10.26 13.34 17.03
C TYR A 159 -8.93 12.87 16.44
N ALA A 160 -8.44 13.52 15.41
CA ALA A 160 -7.16 13.18 14.77
C ALA A 160 -5.96 13.23 15.75
N GLN A 161 -6.04 14.02 16.82
CA GLN A 161 -4.99 14.10 17.85
C GLN A 161 -5.29 13.28 19.10
N LYS A 162 -6.56 12.92 19.33
CA LYS A 162 -7.03 12.19 20.53
C LYS A 162 -8.01 11.08 20.12
N PRO A 163 -7.56 10.08 19.35
CA PRO A 163 -8.42 9.02 18.86
C PRO A 163 -8.88 8.11 20.00
N ILE A 164 -10.11 7.63 19.90
CA ILE A 164 -10.66 6.56 20.73
C ILE A 164 -11.11 5.46 19.78
N GLY A 165 -10.31 4.42 19.67
CA GLY A 165 -10.55 3.31 18.77
C GLY A 165 -10.67 1.98 19.51
N ALA A 166 -10.88 0.91 18.77
CA ALA A 166 -10.99 -0.47 19.26
C ALA A 166 -9.80 -1.35 18.83
N GLY A 167 -8.69 -0.74 18.42
CA GLY A 167 -7.47 -1.44 17.97
C GLY A 167 -6.69 -2.08 19.12
N PRO A 168 -5.60 -2.80 18.80
CA PRO A 168 -4.76 -3.47 19.80
C PRO A 168 -4.07 -2.53 20.78
N TYR A 169 -3.90 -1.27 20.40
CA TYR A 169 -3.28 -0.24 21.24
C TYR A 169 -4.15 1.01 21.35
N ARG A 170 -3.89 1.80 22.40
CA ARG A 170 -4.45 3.13 22.60
C ARG A 170 -3.34 4.17 22.61
N LEU A 171 -3.61 5.36 22.10
CA LEU A 171 -2.68 6.48 22.12
C LEU A 171 -2.49 6.99 23.56
N VAL A 172 -1.24 7.12 23.99
CA VAL A 172 -0.86 7.75 25.27
C VAL A 172 -0.38 9.17 25.03
N SER A 173 0.55 9.35 24.09
CA SER A 173 1.05 10.67 23.71
C SER A 173 1.57 10.67 22.28
N PHE A 174 1.48 11.83 21.65
CA PHE A 174 2.06 12.11 20.34
C PHE A 174 2.79 13.46 20.39
N GLN A 175 4.05 13.44 20.04
CA GLN A 175 4.92 14.60 19.96
C GLN A 175 5.39 14.73 18.52
N PRO A 176 4.80 15.65 17.70
CA PRO A 176 5.15 15.83 16.31
C PRO A 176 6.67 16.00 16.11
N GLY A 177 7.20 15.36 15.06
CA GLY A 177 8.62 15.36 14.74
C GLY A 177 9.51 14.54 15.66
N GLN A 178 8.95 13.88 16.68
CA GLN A 178 9.74 13.17 17.68
C GLN A 178 9.28 11.72 17.87
N GLN A 179 8.10 11.52 18.51
CA GLN A 179 7.65 10.18 18.88
C GLN A 179 6.14 10.06 19.11
N MET A 180 5.67 8.83 18.99
CA MET A 180 4.34 8.40 19.41
C MET A 180 4.48 7.29 20.44
N ILE A 181 3.75 7.38 21.54
CA ILE A 181 3.69 6.36 22.59
C ILE A 181 2.28 5.78 22.64
N VAL A 182 2.21 4.46 22.56
CA VAL A 182 0.95 3.71 22.67
C VAL A 182 1.07 2.61 23.72
N GLU A 183 -0.06 2.26 24.35
CA GLU A 183 -0.17 1.18 25.34
C GLU A 183 -1.22 0.17 24.88
N ALA A 184 -1.04 -1.10 25.25
CA ALA A 184 -1.96 -2.17 24.92
C ALA A 184 -3.40 -1.84 25.35
N ASN A 185 -4.35 -2.06 24.45
CA ASN A 185 -5.78 -1.87 24.72
C ASN A 185 -6.33 -3.10 25.48
N PRO A 186 -6.78 -2.97 26.75
CA PRO A 186 -7.30 -4.09 27.51
C PRO A 186 -8.61 -4.68 26.95
N TYR A 187 -9.31 -3.94 26.09
CA TYR A 187 -10.60 -4.31 25.50
C TYR A 187 -10.51 -4.78 24.05
N TYR A 188 -9.28 -4.94 23.51
CA TYR A 188 -9.11 -5.38 22.13
C TYR A 188 -9.74 -6.75 21.88
N ALA A 189 -10.51 -6.86 20.80
CA ALA A 189 -11.24 -8.09 20.45
C ALA A 189 -10.37 -9.18 19.79
N GLY A 190 -9.16 -8.83 19.32
CA GLY A 190 -8.19 -9.75 18.71
C GLY A 190 -7.21 -10.33 19.71
N ASN A 191 -6.16 -10.98 19.20
CA ASN A 191 -5.11 -11.57 20.02
C ASN A 191 -4.19 -10.50 20.63
N LYS A 192 -3.81 -10.70 21.88
CA LYS A 192 -2.80 -9.87 22.53
C LYS A 192 -1.40 -10.38 22.22
N ASN A 193 -0.48 -9.45 21.97
CA ASN A 193 0.96 -9.73 21.86
C ASN A 193 1.68 -9.49 23.21
N ASP A 194 2.99 -9.70 23.24
CA ASP A 194 3.79 -9.62 24.47
C ASP A 194 4.24 -8.20 24.83
N PHE A 195 3.89 -7.18 24.04
CA PHE A 195 4.36 -5.80 24.25
C PHE A 195 3.23 -4.92 24.79
N ASP A 196 3.35 -4.49 26.06
CA ASP A 196 2.37 -3.62 26.69
C ASP A 196 2.50 -2.15 26.24
N LYS A 197 3.70 -1.76 25.77
CA LYS A 197 4.00 -0.41 25.33
C LYS A 197 4.88 -0.41 24.07
N LEU A 198 4.49 0.40 23.09
CA LEU A 198 5.30 0.69 21.92
C LEU A 198 5.64 2.18 21.88
N ILE A 199 6.90 2.49 21.54
CA ILE A 199 7.39 3.84 21.36
C ILE A 199 7.90 3.95 19.93
N PHE A 200 7.16 4.64 19.08
CA PHE A 200 7.55 4.92 17.71
C PHE A 200 8.33 6.22 17.68
N VAL A 201 9.56 6.19 17.15
CA VAL A 201 10.39 7.37 16.92
C VAL A 201 10.45 7.66 15.43
N PHE A 202 10.34 8.95 15.06
CA PHE A 202 10.34 9.39 13.67
C PHE A 202 11.74 9.86 13.30
N LEU A 203 12.43 9.02 12.52
CA LEU A 203 13.81 9.23 12.10
C LEU A 203 13.92 8.98 10.59
N ASP A 204 14.84 9.70 9.93
CA ASP A 204 15.25 9.33 8.58
C ASP A 204 15.99 7.99 8.54
N GLU A 205 16.17 7.41 7.35
CA GLU A 205 16.76 6.07 7.16
C GLU A 205 18.15 5.94 7.79
N ASP A 206 19.03 6.93 7.61
CA ASP A 206 20.42 6.91 8.11
C ASP A 206 20.44 7.02 9.65
N SER A 207 19.65 7.93 10.20
CA SER A 207 19.53 8.12 11.66
C SER A 207 18.91 6.90 12.34
N ALA A 208 17.88 6.29 11.74
CA ALA A 208 17.26 5.07 12.24
C ALA A 208 18.24 3.88 12.25
N PHE A 209 19.02 3.73 11.18
CA PHE A 209 20.05 2.69 11.11
C PHE A 209 21.18 2.90 12.15
N ALA A 210 21.66 4.13 12.32
CA ALA A 210 22.65 4.46 13.34
C ALA A 210 22.12 4.21 14.77
N ALA A 211 20.86 4.54 15.05
CA ALA A 211 20.21 4.28 16.33
C ALA A 211 20.05 2.76 16.59
N ALA A 212 19.76 1.96 15.55
CA ALA A 212 19.75 0.50 15.64
C ALA A 212 21.15 -0.05 15.97
N GLN A 213 22.19 0.42 15.28
CA GLN A 213 23.58 0.01 15.53
C GLN A 213 24.05 0.31 16.97
N SER A 214 23.56 1.40 17.56
CA SER A 214 23.86 1.78 18.95
C SER A 214 23.02 1.04 20.00
N GLY A 215 22.06 0.20 19.58
CA GLY A 215 21.16 -0.55 20.46
C GLY A 215 20.02 0.28 21.07
N GLN A 216 19.74 1.47 20.55
CA GLN A 216 18.65 2.34 21.01
C GLN A 216 17.27 1.90 20.51
N LEU A 217 17.20 1.17 19.41
CA LEU A 217 15.97 0.69 18.80
C LEU A 217 15.86 -0.83 18.88
N GLY A 218 14.66 -1.31 19.15
CA GLY A 218 14.34 -2.73 19.15
C GLY A 218 13.92 -3.25 17.77
N VAL A 219 13.29 -2.39 16.94
CA VAL A 219 12.93 -2.69 15.54
C VAL A 219 13.13 -1.44 14.69
N VAL A 220 13.71 -1.61 13.51
CA VAL A 220 13.90 -0.53 12.55
C VAL A 220 13.65 -1.00 11.13
N ARG A 221 12.92 -0.22 10.34
CA ARG A 221 12.84 -0.40 8.88
C ARG A 221 14.12 0.18 8.25
N ILE A 222 14.72 -0.58 7.35
CA ILE A 222 15.89 -0.15 6.59
C ILE A 222 15.64 -0.36 5.10
N PRO A 223 16.21 0.47 4.21
CA PRO A 223 16.14 0.21 2.78
C PRO A 223 16.94 -1.07 2.44
N PRO A 224 16.58 -1.78 1.36
CA PRO A 224 17.28 -2.99 0.91
C PRO A 224 18.80 -2.81 0.77
N SER A 225 19.26 -1.65 0.32
CA SER A 225 20.68 -1.31 0.17
C SER A 225 21.46 -1.28 1.49
N MET A 226 20.77 -1.12 2.62
CA MET A 226 21.37 -1.17 3.98
C MET A 226 21.21 -2.55 4.63
N ALA A 227 20.52 -3.49 4.00
CA ALA A 227 20.30 -4.84 4.52
C ALA A 227 21.52 -5.76 4.37
N VAL A 228 22.69 -5.19 4.13
CA VAL A 228 23.98 -5.88 3.97
C VAL A 228 24.77 -5.86 5.28
N GLY A 229 25.29 -7.01 5.67
CA GLY A 229 26.08 -7.14 6.90
C GLY A 229 25.24 -7.50 8.13
N SER A 230 25.88 -7.42 9.31
CA SER A 230 25.26 -7.75 10.59
C SER A 230 25.32 -6.56 11.54
N VAL A 231 24.26 -6.35 12.29
CA VAL A 231 24.19 -5.41 13.40
C VAL A 231 24.15 -6.20 14.71
N ASN A 232 24.99 -5.82 15.68
CA ASN A 232 25.09 -6.52 16.96
C ASN A 232 23.72 -6.61 17.66
N ASN A 233 23.38 -7.80 18.16
CA ASN A 233 22.12 -8.10 18.86
C ASN A 233 20.85 -7.90 18.02
N MET A 234 20.97 -7.76 16.71
CA MET A 234 19.84 -7.66 15.81
C MET A 234 19.91 -8.73 14.71
N LYS A 235 18.76 -9.16 14.24
CA LYS A 235 18.60 -10.03 13.08
C LYS A 235 17.88 -9.31 11.96
N LEU A 236 18.24 -9.62 10.72
CA LEU A 236 17.56 -9.15 9.53
C LEU A 236 16.25 -9.95 9.35
N TRP A 237 15.17 -9.24 9.21
CA TRP A 237 13.89 -9.74 8.78
C TRP A 237 13.59 -9.25 7.37
N VAL A 238 13.32 -10.19 6.46
CA VAL A 238 12.89 -9.90 5.09
C VAL A 238 11.43 -10.31 4.98
N ARG A 239 10.55 -9.35 4.71
CA ARG A 239 9.11 -9.55 4.66
C ARG A 239 8.63 -9.52 3.21
N PRO A 240 7.84 -10.52 2.78
CA PRO A 240 7.16 -10.43 1.50
C PRO A 240 6.28 -9.19 1.45
N SER A 241 6.29 -8.48 0.32
CA SER A 241 5.38 -7.36 0.13
C SER A 241 4.84 -7.33 -1.30
N VAL A 242 3.72 -6.65 -1.48
CA VAL A 242 3.15 -6.30 -2.79
C VAL A 242 3.54 -4.87 -3.19
N GLU A 243 4.38 -4.20 -2.40
CA GLU A 243 4.88 -2.86 -2.74
C GLU A 243 5.67 -2.93 -4.03
N ASN A 244 5.18 -2.23 -5.04
CA ASN A 244 5.78 -2.23 -6.37
C ASN A 244 6.50 -0.92 -6.67
N ARG A 245 7.36 -0.96 -7.70
CA ARG A 245 7.92 0.23 -8.35
C ARG A 245 7.72 0.10 -9.84
N GLY A 246 7.34 1.22 -10.46
CA GLY A 246 7.16 1.30 -11.90
C GLY A 246 7.30 2.73 -12.42
N ILE A 247 7.50 2.84 -13.73
CA ILE A 247 7.43 4.12 -14.44
C ILE A 247 6.02 4.24 -15.02
N VAL A 248 5.26 5.23 -14.58
CA VAL A 248 4.03 5.62 -15.27
C VAL A 248 4.37 6.52 -16.44
N PHE A 249 3.71 6.32 -17.57
CA PHE A 249 3.91 7.13 -18.76
C PHE A 249 2.69 8.00 -19.05
N PRO A 250 2.86 9.31 -19.34
CA PRO A 250 1.84 10.07 -20.05
C PRO A 250 1.55 9.41 -21.41
N THR A 251 0.30 9.00 -21.62
CA THR A 251 -0.09 8.21 -22.82
C THR A 251 -0.73 9.04 -23.92
N THR A 252 -0.95 10.33 -23.68
CA THR A 252 -1.55 11.28 -24.62
C THR A 252 -0.52 12.29 -25.10
N PRO A 253 -0.68 12.87 -26.30
CA PRO A 253 0.17 13.98 -26.77
C PRO A 253 0.10 15.18 -25.85
N ALA A 254 1.19 15.96 -25.83
CA ALA A 254 1.29 17.21 -25.08
C ALA A 254 0.27 18.27 -25.55
N GLY A 255 0.07 19.31 -24.73
CA GLY A 255 -0.73 20.49 -25.11
C GLY A 255 -2.03 20.69 -24.34
N LYS A 256 -2.37 19.79 -23.44
CA LYS A 256 -3.51 19.93 -22.52
C LYS A 256 -3.05 20.31 -21.10
N LYS A 257 -4.00 20.76 -20.29
CA LYS A 257 -3.81 21.04 -18.87
C LYS A 257 -4.94 20.41 -18.07
N ASP A 258 -4.64 20.06 -16.82
CA ASP A 258 -5.63 19.60 -15.86
C ASP A 258 -6.45 20.77 -15.26
N ALA A 259 -7.31 20.47 -14.29
CA ALA A 259 -8.14 21.45 -13.60
C ALA A 259 -7.32 22.46 -12.77
N HIS A 260 -6.10 22.09 -12.37
CA HIS A 260 -5.18 22.95 -11.61
C HIS A 260 -4.23 23.77 -12.52
N GLY A 261 -4.32 23.57 -13.84
CA GLY A 261 -3.47 24.25 -14.83
C GLY A 261 -2.12 23.54 -15.06
N TYR A 262 -1.89 22.36 -14.52
CA TYR A 262 -0.67 21.57 -14.75
C TYR A 262 -0.70 20.92 -16.14
N PRO A 263 0.47 20.78 -16.81
CA PRO A 263 0.52 20.23 -18.15
C PRO A 263 0.20 18.73 -18.16
N ILE A 264 -0.53 18.28 -19.19
CA ILE A 264 -0.87 16.88 -19.46
C ILE A 264 -0.26 16.46 -20.80
N GLY A 265 0.23 15.22 -20.86
CA GLY A 265 0.66 14.57 -22.08
C GLY A 265 2.12 14.82 -22.44
N ASN A 266 2.67 13.93 -23.25
CA ASN A 266 4.08 13.93 -23.67
C ASN A 266 4.19 13.30 -25.06
N ASP A 267 4.72 14.05 -26.03
CA ASP A 267 4.73 13.63 -27.43
C ASP A 267 5.62 12.39 -27.67
N VAL A 268 6.67 12.20 -26.87
CA VAL A 268 7.54 11.02 -26.97
C VAL A 268 6.84 9.79 -26.41
N THR A 269 6.32 9.87 -25.18
CA THR A 269 5.70 8.73 -24.51
C THR A 269 4.25 8.47 -24.95
N ALA A 270 3.62 9.38 -25.69
CA ALA A 270 2.34 9.11 -26.36
C ALA A 270 2.48 8.00 -27.41
N ASP A 271 3.66 7.86 -28.02
CA ASP A 271 3.93 6.73 -28.92
C ASP A 271 4.12 5.43 -28.13
N VAL A 272 3.22 4.47 -28.36
CA VAL A 272 3.25 3.15 -27.69
C VAL A 272 4.55 2.39 -27.95
N ALA A 273 5.21 2.62 -29.09
CA ALA A 273 6.47 1.95 -29.42
C ALA A 273 7.60 2.36 -28.45
N ILE A 274 7.64 3.62 -28.04
CA ILE A 274 8.57 4.10 -27.00
C ILE A 274 8.32 3.35 -25.69
N ARG A 275 7.07 3.30 -25.23
CA ARG A 275 6.72 2.64 -23.95
C ARG A 275 7.00 1.14 -23.97
N ARG A 276 6.67 0.45 -25.07
CA ARG A 276 7.01 -0.97 -25.25
C ARG A 276 8.51 -1.21 -25.31
N ALA A 277 9.25 -0.40 -26.06
CA ALA A 277 10.71 -0.53 -26.16
C ALA A 277 11.40 -0.31 -24.80
N ILE A 278 10.95 0.66 -24.00
CA ILE A 278 11.43 0.85 -22.64
C ILE A 278 11.22 -0.41 -21.82
N ASN A 279 10.02 -1.00 -21.87
CA ASN A 279 9.71 -2.22 -21.12
C ASN A 279 10.61 -3.41 -21.50
N TYR A 280 10.91 -3.61 -22.79
CA TYR A 280 11.80 -4.69 -23.26
C TYR A 280 13.27 -4.42 -22.93
N ALA A 281 13.71 -3.16 -22.91
CA ALA A 281 15.10 -2.81 -22.61
C ALA A 281 15.47 -2.95 -21.12
N ILE A 282 14.50 -2.84 -20.23
CA ILE A 282 14.72 -2.96 -18.79
C ILE A 282 15.07 -4.40 -18.45
N ASN A 283 16.15 -4.59 -17.68
CA ASN A 283 16.50 -5.86 -17.06
C ASN A 283 16.10 -5.83 -15.58
N ARG A 284 14.92 -6.36 -15.28
CA ARG A 284 14.31 -6.34 -13.93
C ARG A 284 15.07 -7.21 -12.95
N GLN A 285 15.60 -8.35 -13.43
CA GLN A 285 16.42 -9.22 -12.59
C GLN A 285 17.70 -8.49 -12.13
N LEU A 286 18.36 -7.76 -13.02
CA LEU A 286 19.53 -6.96 -12.67
C LEU A 286 19.20 -5.87 -11.63
N LEU A 287 18.03 -5.23 -11.76
CA LEU A 287 17.56 -4.26 -10.76
C LEU A 287 17.32 -4.92 -9.39
N ALA A 288 16.71 -6.11 -9.38
CA ALA A 288 16.48 -6.87 -8.15
C ALA A 288 17.81 -7.26 -7.47
N ASP A 289 18.77 -7.77 -8.25
CA ASP A 289 20.01 -8.31 -7.73
C ASP A 289 21.00 -7.21 -7.31
N GLN A 290 21.12 -6.13 -8.08
CA GLN A 290 22.20 -5.13 -7.89
C GLN A 290 21.76 -3.83 -7.24
N ILE A 291 20.47 -3.45 -7.36
CA ILE A 291 19.96 -2.24 -6.72
C ILE A 291 19.24 -2.58 -5.42
N MET A 292 18.57 -3.74 -5.37
CA MET A 292 17.83 -4.19 -4.19
C MET A 292 18.55 -5.27 -3.40
N GLU A 293 19.82 -5.54 -3.67
CA GLU A 293 20.66 -6.54 -2.97
C GLU A 293 19.94 -7.92 -2.85
N GLY A 294 19.15 -8.30 -3.86
CA GLY A 294 18.32 -9.50 -3.86
C GLY A 294 17.02 -9.40 -3.06
N HIS A 295 16.68 -8.24 -2.50
CA HIS A 295 15.46 -8.02 -1.71
C HIS A 295 14.31 -7.45 -2.54
N ALA A 296 14.15 -7.93 -3.76
CA ALA A 296 13.03 -7.63 -4.63
C ALA A 296 12.81 -8.76 -5.63
N ILE A 297 11.63 -8.81 -6.23
CA ILE A 297 11.32 -9.72 -7.32
C ILE A 297 10.95 -8.91 -8.58
N PRO A 298 11.31 -9.36 -9.81
CA PRO A 298 10.86 -8.74 -11.04
C PRO A 298 9.34 -8.65 -11.11
N ALA A 299 8.81 -7.48 -11.50
CA ALA A 299 7.39 -7.24 -11.68
C ALA A 299 7.08 -6.81 -13.11
N TYR A 300 6.09 -7.47 -13.72
CA TYR A 300 5.61 -7.19 -15.08
C TYR A 300 4.22 -6.55 -15.06
N THR A 301 3.58 -6.57 -13.89
CA THR A 301 2.28 -5.96 -13.60
C THR A 301 2.34 -5.22 -12.27
N GLY A 302 1.40 -4.30 -12.00
CA GLY A 302 1.27 -3.65 -10.71
C GLY A 302 0.81 -4.59 -9.59
N VAL A 303 0.28 -5.75 -9.96
CA VAL A 303 -0.30 -6.74 -9.03
C VAL A 303 0.46 -8.06 -9.08
N GLN A 304 1.76 -8.00 -9.35
CA GLN A 304 2.64 -9.17 -9.46
C GLN A 304 2.57 -10.04 -8.20
N GLY A 305 2.33 -11.35 -8.40
CA GLY A 305 2.25 -12.32 -7.32
C GLY A 305 0.89 -12.42 -6.62
N LEU A 306 -0.09 -11.61 -7.00
CA LEU A 306 -1.45 -11.64 -6.47
C LEU A 306 -2.36 -12.57 -7.31
N PRO A 307 -3.46 -13.11 -6.76
CA PRO A 307 -4.34 -14.04 -7.48
C PRO A 307 -4.95 -13.47 -8.77
N TRP A 308 -5.09 -12.16 -8.85
CA TRP A 308 -5.60 -11.45 -10.03
C TRP A 308 -4.51 -10.97 -10.99
N ASN A 309 -3.26 -11.35 -10.75
CA ASN A 309 -2.18 -11.11 -11.70
C ASN A 309 -2.41 -11.90 -13.00
N ASN A 310 -2.15 -11.27 -14.14
CA ASN A 310 -2.16 -11.97 -15.43
C ASN A 310 -0.78 -12.62 -15.69
N PRO A 311 -0.66 -13.96 -15.71
CA PRO A 311 0.60 -14.64 -15.90
C PRO A 311 1.22 -14.40 -17.29
N ASP A 312 0.37 -14.07 -18.29
CA ASP A 312 0.83 -13.81 -19.67
C ASP A 312 1.46 -12.43 -19.86
N SER A 313 1.48 -11.59 -18.83
CA SER A 313 2.10 -10.26 -18.89
C SER A 313 3.62 -10.29 -18.87
N ALA A 314 4.23 -11.39 -18.44
CA ALA A 314 5.68 -11.52 -18.42
C ALA A 314 6.29 -11.51 -19.82
N ILE A 315 7.44 -10.84 -19.94
CA ILE A 315 8.24 -10.75 -21.17
C ILE A 315 9.67 -11.17 -20.89
N LYS A 316 10.46 -11.38 -21.95
CA LYS A 316 11.90 -11.55 -21.80
C LYS A 316 12.54 -10.22 -21.41
N ASP A 317 13.20 -10.19 -20.27
CA ASP A 317 13.87 -9.03 -19.71
C ASP A 317 15.16 -8.67 -20.47
N GLY A 318 15.49 -7.38 -20.54
CA GLY A 318 16.72 -6.88 -21.09
C GLY A 318 16.89 -7.20 -22.57
N ASP A 319 15.81 -7.37 -23.33
CA ASP A 319 15.84 -7.68 -24.76
C ASP A 319 16.07 -6.42 -25.59
N ILE A 320 17.32 -5.95 -25.58
CA ILE A 320 17.76 -4.74 -26.28
C ILE A 320 17.51 -4.81 -27.79
N ASP A 321 17.68 -5.98 -28.40
CA ASP A 321 17.46 -6.15 -29.85
C ASP A 321 15.97 -6.02 -30.18
N LYS A 322 15.09 -6.61 -29.36
CA LYS A 322 13.64 -6.45 -29.50
C LYS A 322 13.21 -5.00 -29.32
N ALA A 323 13.77 -4.31 -28.33
CA ALA A 323 13.49 -2.89 -28.08
C ALA A 323 13.90 -2.03 -29.29
N LYS A 324 15.08 -2.25 -29.87
CA LYS A 324 15.54 -1.55 -31.07
C LYS A 324 14.63 -1.84 -32.28
N GLN A 325 14.27 -3.11 -32.48
CA GLN A 325 13.36 -3.51 -33.54
C GLN A 325 12.00 -2.80 -33.48
N ILE A 326 11.41 -2.72 -32.26
CA ILE A 326 10.14 -2.02 -32.04
C ILE A 326 10.25 -0.55 -32.45
N LEU A 327 11.32 0.13 -32.04
CA LEU A 327 11.54 1.55 -32.35
C LEU A 327 11.75 1.77 -33.86
N GLU A 328 12.53 0.94 -34.50
CA GLU A 328 12.80 1.02 -35.94
C GLU A 328 11.54 0.81 -36.78
N GLN A 329 10.75 -0.21 -36.45
CA GLN A 329 9.47 -0.48 -37.12
C GLN A 329 8.46 0.67 -36.96
N ALA A 330 8.54 1.40 -35.83
CA ALA A 330 7.71 2.57 -35.58
C ALA A 330 8.26 3.88 -36.18
N GLY A 331 9.40 3.82 -36.89
CA GLY A 331 10.00 4.98 -37.57
C GLY A 331 10.93 5.83 -36.67
N TRP A 332 11.31 5.35 -35.49
CA TRP A 332 12.32 5.98 -34.65
C TRP A 332 13.73 5.61 -35.10
N GLN A 333 14.44 6.51 -35.78
CA GLN A 333 15.76 6.29 -36.33
C GLN A 333 16.86 6.95 -35.49
N LEU A 334 18.05 6.34 -35.39
CA LEU A 334 19.20 6.94 -34.73
C LEU A 334 19.69 8.16 -35.48
N ASN A 335 19.84 9.28 -34.81
CA ASN A 335 20.51 10.47 -35.33
C ASN A 335 22.04 10.39 -35.11
N SER A 336 22.76 11.39 -35.59
CA SER A 336 24.24 11.47 -35.50
C SER A 336 24.77 11.54 -34.06
N GLN A 337 23.92 11.85 -33.09
CA GLN A 337 24.27 11.94 -31.65
C GLN A 337 23.97 10.63 -30.89
N GLY A 338 23.42 9.61 -31.57
CA GLY A 338 23.04 8.34 -30.97
C GLY A 338 21.70 8.35 -30.24
N THR A 339 20.93 9.43 -30.35
CA THR A 339 19.55 9.53 -29.86
C THR A 339 18.58 9.18 -30.98
N ARG A 340 17.51 8.46 -30.71
CA ARG A 340 16.49 8.18 -31.73
C ARG A 340 15.63 9.42 -31.98
N GLU A 341 15.17 9.55 -33.21
CA GLU A 341 14.35 10.67 -33.64
C GLU A 341 13.26 10.19 -34.63
N LYS A 342 12.06 10.79 -34.52
CA LYS A 342 10.95 10.55 -35.45
C LYS A 342 10.31 11.89 -35.83
N ASN A 343 10.28 12.21 -37.10
CA ASN A 343 9.73 13.47 -37.65
C ASN A 343 10.28 14.73 -36.96
N GLY A 344 11.57 14.76 -36.62
CA GLY A 344 12.22 15.86 -35.95
C GLY A 344 12.04 15.88 -34.42
N LEU A 345 11.29 14.94 -33.84
CA LEU A 345 11.11 14.77 -32.41
C LEU A 345 12.16 13.81 -31.84
N PRO A 346 13.12 14.24 -31.03
CA PRO A 346 14.10 13.36 -30.42
C PRO A 346 13.44 12.51 -29.29
N ALA A 347 13.87 11.26 -29.15
CA ALA A 347 13.46 10.36 -28.07
C ALA A 347 14.15 10.75 -26.75
N LYS A 348 13.74 11.89 -26.22
CA LYS A 348 14.24 12.49 -24.99
C LYS A 348 13.11 12.63 -23.99
N ILE A 349 13.31 12.06 -22.79
CA ILE A 349 12.32 12.07 -21.73
C ILE A 349 12.93 12.60 -20.43
N THR A 350 12.11 13.23 -19.59
CA THR A 350 12.49 13.60 -18.21
C THR A 350 11.81 12.62 -17.25
N LEU A 351 12.62 11.81 -16.56
CA LEU A 351 12.10 10.88 -15.52
C LEU A 351 12.12 11.58 -14.17
N TRP A 352 10.94 11.76 -13.59
CA TRP A 352 10.77 12.33 -12.26
C TRP A 352 10.71 11.27 -11.17
N TYR A 353 11.23 11.59 -9.99
CA TYR A 353 11.12 10.79 -8.77
C TYR A 353 11.14 11.68 -7.52
N THR A 354 10.67 11.16 -6.36
CA THR A 354 10.71 11.89 -5.10
C THR A 354 12.11 12.00 -4.55
N SER A 355 12.47 13.19 -4.07
CA SER A 355 13.70 13.42 -3.31
C SER A 355 13.62 12.74 -1.93
N GLY A 356 14.78 12.33 -1.39
CA GLY A 356 14.85 11.66 -0.08
C GLY A 356 14.58 10.15 -0.10
N ASP A 357 14.20 9.58 -1.24
CA ASP A 357 14.03 8.14 -1.44
C ASP A 357 15.23 7.57 -2.21
N THR A 358 16.12 6.87 -1.49
CA THR A 358 17.34 6.28 -2.05
C THR A 358 17.03 5.21 -3.09
N THR A 359 16.01 4.40 -2.85
CA THR A 359 15.55 3.35 -3.76
C THR A 359 15.12 3.92 -5.11
N ARG A 360 14.29 4.97 -5.12
CA ARG A 360 13.85 5.61 -6.37
C ARG A 360 14.99 6.29 -7.10
N ARG A 361 15.90 6.94 -6.38
CA ARG A 361 17.10 7.54 -6.98
C ARG A 361 17.96 6.51 -7.71
N ASP A 362 18.25 5.40 -7.05
CA ASP A 362 19.16 4.38 -7.58
C ASP A 362 18.52 3.63 -8.77
N LEU A 363 17.22 3.34 -8.69
CA LEU A 363 16.45 2.84 -9.84
C LEU A 363 16.46 3.81 -11.02
N ALA A 364 16.25 5.11 -10.79
CA ALA A 364 16.25 6.10 -11.86
C ALA A 364 17.60 6.18 -12.58
N GLN A 365 18.72 6.10 -11.85
CA GLN A 365 20.07 6.08 -12.42
C GLN A 365 20.32 4.81 -13.24
N ALA A 366 19.91 3.65 -12.73
CA ALA A 366 20.02 2.38 -13.46
C ALA A 366 19.19 2.40 -14.76
N LEU A 367 17.95 2.89 -14.70
CA LEU A 367 17.07 3.02 -15.86
C LEU A 367 17.65 3.92 -16.94
N ARG A 368 18.21 5.09 -16.58
CA ARG A 368 18.91 5.95 -17.54
C ARG A 368 20.04 5.20 -18.26
N SER A 369 20.80 4.39 -17.53
CA SER A 369 21.88 3.60 -18.09
C SER A 369 21.37 2.49 -19.02
N MET A 370 20.26 1.81 -18.67
CA MET A 370 19.65 0.73 -19.45
C MET A 370 18.97 1.22 -20.73
N LEU A 371 18.47 2.46 -20.76
CA LEU A 371 17.76 3.00 -21.92
C LEU A 371 18.69 3.64 -22.96
N LYS A 372 19.90 4.01 -22.58
CA LYS A 372 20.90 4.59 -23.48
C LYS A 372 21.23 3.70 -24.69
N PRO A 373 21.43 2.36 -24.54
CA PRO A 373 21.75 1.47 -25.67
C PRO A 373 20.66 1.38 -26.74
N ILE A 374 19.40 1.72 -26.42
CA ILE A 374 18.29 1.74 -27.38
C ILE A 374 18.07 3.12 -27.99
N GLY A 375 18.90 4.12 -27.63
CA GLY A 375 18.85 5.48 -28.16
C GLY A 375 17.77 6.36 -27.55
N ILE A 376 17.31 6.05 -26.33
CA ILE A 376 16.42 6.92 -25.54
C ILE A 376 17.28 7.70 -24.53
N ASP A 377 17.24 9.02 -24.62
CA ASP A 377 17.93 9.93 -23.70
C ASP A 377 17.03 10.25 -22.51
N VAL A 378 17.56 10.05 -21.29
CA VAL A 378 16.79 10.22 -20.05
C VAL A 378 17.44 11.30 -19.18
N ASP A 379 16.74 12.39 -19.00
CA ASP A 379 17.06 13.41 -18.02
C ASP A 379 16.40 13.07 -16.67
N LEU A 380 17.13 13.18 -15.55
CA LEU A 380 16.64 12.83 -14.23
C LEU A 380 16.30 14.09 -13.42
N LYS A 381 15.11 14.13 -12.84
CA LYS A 381 14.69 15.18 -11.93
C LYS A 381 14.05 14.61 -10.66
N SER A 382 14.35 15.24 -9.53
CA SER A 382 13.75 14.90 -8.25
C SER A 382 13.14 16.13 -7.57
N GLY A 383 12.16 15.90 -6.69
CA GLY A 383 11.51 16.95 -5.92
C GLY A 383 10.63 16.38 -4.81
N SER A 384 10.02 17.26 -4.02
CA SER A 384 8.96 16.87 -3.10
C SER A 384 7.78 16.24 -3.85
N TRP A 385 6.92 15.50 -3.14
CA TRP A 385 5.70 14.96 -3.75
C TRP A 385 4.86 16.05 -4.43
N GLU A 386 4.70 17.21 -3.83
CA GLU A 386 4.00 18.37 -4.44
C GLU A 386 4.65 18.79 -5.78
N THR A 387 5.99 18.76 -5.87
CA THR A 387 6.69 19.05 -7.12
C THR A 387 6.49 17.96 -8.16
N VAL A 388 6.53 16.69 -7.75
CA VAL A 388 6.28 15.54 -8.63
C VAL A 388 4.86 15.58 -9.17
N GLU A 389 3.86 15.84 -8.33
CA GLU A 389 2.45 15.96 -8.70
C GLU A 389 2.23 16.98 -9.83
N ARG A 390 2.83 18.15 -9.72
CA ARG A 390 2.75 19.21 -10.77
C ARG A 390 3.34 18.78 -12.12
N ASN A 391 4.16 17.73 -12.17
CA ASN A 391 4.91 17.30 -13.36
C ASN A 391 4.51 15.91 -13.86
N MET A 392 3.87 15.06 -13.05
CA MET A 392 3.63 13.64 -13.34
C MET A 392 2.71 13.38 -14.53
N HIS A 393 1.83 14.32 -14.87
CA HIS A 393 0.90 14.17 -15.99
C HIS A 393 1.54 14.46 -17.36
N ALA A 394 2.72 15.11 -17.37
CA ALA A 394 3.45 15.47 -18.58
C ALA A 394 4.82 14.77 -18.71
N ASN A 395 5.24 14.03 -17.70
CA ASN A 395 6.53 13.37 -17.68
C ASN A 395 6.43 11.95 -17.13
N PRO A 396 7.22 11.00 -17.66
CA PRO A 396 7.45 9.73 -16.99
C PRO A 396 7.82 9.94 -15.53
N THR A 397 7.18 9.19 -14.64
CA THR A 397 7.40 9.34 -13.20
C THR A 397 7.63 7.97 -12.56
N LEU A 398 8.67 7.87 -11.75
CA LEU A 398 8.96 6.65 -10.98
C LEU A 398 8.05 6.63 -9.75
N PHE A 399 7.03 5.82 -9.84
CA PHE A 399 5.97 5.67 -8.86
C PHE A 399 6.06 4.33 -8.12
N GLY A 400 5.24 4.17 -7.10
CA GLY A 400 5.06 2.91 -6.40
C GLY A 400 3.71 2.85 -5.72
N TRP A 401 3.14 1.67 -5.73
CA TRP A 401 1.88 1.30 -5.10
C TRP A 401 2.06 -0.06 -4.44
N GLY A 402 1.00 -0.68 -4.06
CA GLY A 402 0.96 -2.03 -3.53
C GLY A 402 -0.17 -2.19 -2.54
N SER A 403 -1.25 -2.80 -3.02
CA SER A 403 -2.45 -3.08 -2.24
C SER A 403 -2.85 -4.54 -2.40
N LEU A 404 -3.47 -5.08 -1.37
CA LEU A 404 -4.16 -6.38 -1.44
C LEU A 404 -5.60 -6.23 -1.94
N ASP A 405 -5.96 -5.06 -2.48
CA ASP A 405 -7.25 -4.79 -3.12
C ASP A 405 -7.06 -4.63 -4.63
N PRO A 406 -7.76 -5.41 -5.49
CA PRO A 406 -7.69 -5.25 -6.93
C PRO A 406 -8.22 -3.91 -7.45
N MET A 407 -8.88 -3.09 -6.62
CA MET A 407 -9.18 -1.69 -6.94
C MET A 407 -7.93 -0.90 -7.34
N GLU A 408 -6.73 -1.34 -6.96
CA GLU A 408 -5.46 -0.78 -7.45
C GLU A 408 -5.40 -0.76 -8.98
N LEU A 409 -5.87 -1.81 -9.67
CA LEU A 409 -5.95 -1.83 -11.14
C LEU A 409 -6.92 -0.77 -11.69
N TYR A 410 -8.05 -0.54 -11.00
CA TYR A 410 -8.97 0.53 -11.36
C TYR A 410 -8.30 1.90 -11.22
N HIS A 411 -7.60 2.13 -10.12
CA HIS A 411 -6.88 3.38 -9.87
C HIS A 411 -5.75 3.62 -10.90
N HIS A 412 -5.08 2.57 -11.37
CA HIS A 412 -4.01 2.70 -12.35
C HIS A 412 -4.52 2.93 -13.78
N TYR A 413 -5.67 2.34 -14.16
CA TYR A 413 -6.00 2.19 -15.59
C TYR A 413 -7.38 2.70 -15.99
N SER A 414 -8.31 2.92 -15.06
CA SER A 414 -9.63 3.44 -15.41
C SER A 414 -9.54 4.84 -16.00
N SER A 415 -10.23 5.05 -17.12
CA SER A 415 -10.38 6.38 -17.72
C SER A 415 -11.07 7.38 -16.77
N ASN A 416 -11.93 6.87 -15.87
CA ASN A 416 -12.65 7.69 -14.88
C ASN A 416 -11.75 8.12 -13.71
N ALA A 417 -10.63 7.42 -13.49
CA ALA A 417 -9.66 7.76 -12.44
C ALA A 417 -8.58 8.73 -12.92
N ALA A 418 -8.57 9.10 -14.21
CA ALA A 418 -7.50 9.90 -14.80
C ALA A 418 -7.40 11.28 -14.15
N GLY A 419 -6.27 11.55 -13.48
CA GLY A 419 -5.97 12.82 -12.83
C GLY A 419 -6.77 13.07 -11.54
N VAL A 420 -7.38 12.04 -10.95
CA VAL A 420 -7.98 12.11 -9.61
C VAL A 420 -6.89 11.78 -8.61
N GLU A 421 -6.43 12.75 -7.84
CA GLU A 421 -5.27 12.62 -6.96
C GLU A 421 -4.05 12.02 -7.70
N TYR A 422 -3.53 10.89 -7.22
CA TYR A 422 -2.42 10.15 -7.84
C TYR A 422 -2.88 9.01 -8.76
N TYR A 423 -4.19 8.87 -9.00
CA TYR A 423 -4.74 7.79 -9.81
C TYR A 423 -4.59 8.08 -11.30
N ASN A 424 -4.30 7.05 -12.07
CA ASN A 424 -4.07 7.11 -13.53
C ASN A 424 -3.34 8.40 -13.96
N PRO A 425 -2.16 8.71 -13.40
CA PRO A 425 -1.49 9.99 -13.63
C PRO A 425 -1.02 10.15 -15.09
N GLY A 426 -0.93 9.03 -15.84
CA GLY A 426 -0.61 9.01 -17.25
C GLY A 426 -1.77 9.39 -18.18
N TYR A 427 -2.97 9.64 -17.66
CA TYR A 427 -4.19 9.90 -18.45
C TYR A 427 -4.47 8.80 -19.48
N TYR A 428 -4.16 7.56 -19.10
CA TYR A 428 -4.43 6.38 -19.93
C TYR A 428 -5.93 6.20 -20.16
N LYS A 429 -6.30 5.81 -21.39
CA LYS A 429 -7.69 5.53 -21.79
C LYS A 429 -7.74 4.39 -22.77
N ASN A 430 -8.53 3.36 -22.43
CA ASN A 430 -8.84 2.26 -23.32
C ASN A 430 -10.23 1.71 -22.97
N PRO A 431 -11.22 1.83 -23.89
CA PRO A 431 -12.59 1.39 -23.60
C PRO A 431 -12.75 -0.09 -23.27
N MET A 432 -11.85 -0.97 -23.79
CA MET A 432 -11.89 -2.40 -23.46
C MET A 432 -11.37 -2.64 -22.04
N VAL A 433 -10.33 -1.92 -21.63
CA VAL A 433 -9.82 -1.97 -20.27
C VAL A 433 -10.88 -1.45 -19.29
N ASP A 434 -11.53 -0.33 -19.58
CA ASP A 434 -12.65 0.18 -18.77
C ASP A 434 -13.80 -0.83 -18.66
N LYS A 435 -14.10 -1.54 -19.76
CA LYS A 435 -15.11 -2.61 -19.76
C LYS A 435 -14.71 -3.77 -18.85
N HIS A 436 -13.44 -4.24 -18.91
CA HIS A 436 -12.97 -5.32 -18.04
C HIS A 436 -12.98 -4.93 -16.57
N LEU A 437 -12.56 -3.70 -16.25
CA LEU A 437 -12.66 -3.14 -14.90
C LEU A 437 -14.09 -3.15 -14.39
N GLN A 438 -15.06 -2.70 -15.22
CA GLN A 438 -16.46 -2.69 -14.84
C GLN A 438 -17.01 -4.11 -14.65
N GLN A 439 -16.68 -5.05 -15.55
CA GLN A 439 -17.09 -6.44 -15.43
C GLN A 439 -16.54 -7.10 -14.15
N ALA A 440 -15.32 -6.76 -13.77
CA ALA A 440 -14.74 -7.25 -12.54
C ALA A 440 -15.47 -6.71 -11.29
N LEU A 441 -15.83 -5.43 -11.29
CA LEU A 441 -16.57 -4.80 -10.19
C LEU A 441 -17.99 -5.37 -10.07
N ASP A 442 -18.67 -5.56 -11.20
CA ASP A 442 -20.06 -6.05 -11.25
C ASP A 442 -20.18 -7.56 -11.02
N ALA A 443 -19.06 -8.30 -10.96
CA ALA A 443 -19.09 -9.74 -10.80
C ALA A 443 -19.71 -10.14 -9.45
N PRO A 444 -20.64 -11.10 -9.41
CA PRO A 444 -21.35 -11.50 -8.19
C PRO A 444 -20.44 -12.16 -7.15
N THR A 445 -19.35 -12.79 -7.59
CA THR A 445 -18.38 -13.47 -6.71
C THR A 445 -16.94 -13.12 -7.06
N TRP A 446 -16.08 -13.25 -6.07
CA TRP A 446 -14.64 -13.08 -6.26
C TRP A 446 -14.06 -13.95 -7.39
N GLN A 447 -14.45 -15.23 -7.43
CA GLN A 447 -13.97 -16.18 -8.45
C GLN A 447 -14.36 -15.76 -9.87
N GLN A 448 -15.52 -15.12 -10.02
CA GLN A 448 -15.98 -14.58 -11.32
C GLN A 448 -15.31 -13.26 -11.66
N ALA A 449 -14.89 -12.47 -10.67
CA ALA A 449 -14.19 -11.20 -10.86
C ALA A 449 -12.75 -11.38 -11.37
N VAL A 450 -12.01 -12.37 -10.84
CA VAL A 450 -10.58 -12.56 -11.10
C VAL A 450 -10.22 -12.58 -12.58
N PRO A 451 -10.90 -13.33 -13.48
CA PRO A 451 -10.56 -13.32 -14.91
C PRO A 451 -10.68 -11.93 -15.55
N PHE A 452 -11.64 -11.12 -15.12
CA PHE A 452 -11.79 -9.76 -15.65
C PHE A 452 -10.68 -8.83 -15.17
N TRP A 453 -10.26 -8.95 -13.90
CA TRP A 453 -9.08 -8.23 -13.39
C TRP A 453 -7.82 -8.60 -14.17
N GLN A 454 -7.61 -9.86 -14.51
CA GLN A 454 -6.48 -10.32 -15.33
C GLN A 454 -6.51 -9.74 -16.74
N GLN A 455 -7.71 -9.63 -17.34
CA GLN A 455 -7.90 -9.08 -18.70
C GLN A 455 -7.63 -7.58 -18.79
N VAL A 456 -7.64 -6.84 -17.68
CA VAL A 456 -7.22 -5.43 -17.63
C VAL A 456 -5.80 -5.27 -18.18
N ASP A 457 -4.92 -6.18 -17.83
CA ASP A 457 -3.53 -6.13 -18.22
C ASP A 457 -3.33 -6.65 -19.66
N TRP A 458 -3.98 -7.78 -20.00
CA TRP A 458 -3.97 -8.35 -21.35
C TRP A 458 -5.12 -9.35 -21.55
N ASP A 459 -5.97 -9.12 -22.55
CA ASP A 459 -7.11 -9.99 -22.89
C ASP A 459 -6.84 -10.93 -24.10
N GLY A 460 -5.60 -10.95 -24.60
CA GLY A 460 -5.20 -11.67 -25.82
C GLY A 460 -5.15 -10.76 -27.06
N THR A 461 -5.73 -9.56 -27.02
CA THR A 461 -5.81 -8.61 -28.14
C THR A 461 -5.37 -7.20 -27.73
N THR A 462 -5.86 -6.74 -26.59
CA THR A 462 -5.59 -5.40 -26.04
C THR A 462 -5.44 -5.46 -24.51
N GLY A 463 -4.98 -4.39 -23.91
CA GLY A 463 -4.80 -4.26 -22.47
C GLY A 463 -3.86 -3.14 -22.09
N ALA A 464 -3.81 -2.80 -20.80
CA ALA A 464 -2.95 -1.76 -20.26
C ALA A 464 -1.48 -2.20 -20.12
N GLY A 465 -1.24 -3.52 -20.06
CA GLY A 465 0.08 -4.11 -19.81
C GLY A 465 1.05 -4.01 -20.98
N ILE A 466 2.22 -4.62 -20.83
CA ILE A 466 3.37 -4.51 -21.72
C ILE A 466 3.06 -4.98 -23.16
N ARG A 467 2.25 -6.02 -23.28
CA ARG A 467 1.84 -6.57 -24.60
C ARG A 467 0.81 -5.69 -25.30
N GLY A 468 0.03 -4.94 -24.53
CA GLY A 468 -0.97 -3.99 -24.99
C GLY A 468 -0.41 -2.58 -25.12
N ASP A 469 -0.98 -1.64 -24.40
CA ASP A 469 -0.67 -0.22 -24.48
C ASP A 469 0.56 0.21 -23.69
N ALA A 470 1.12 -0.67 -22.87
CA ALA A 470 2.29 -0.42 -22.03
C ALA A 470 2.17 0.91 -21.26
N ALA A 471 1.02 1.13 -20.61
CA ALA A 471 0.75 2.36 -19.87
C ALA A 471 1.74 2.59 -18.72
N TRP A 472 2.32 1.50 -18.20
CA TRP A 472 3.40 1.48 -17.22
C TRP A 472 4.57 0.61 -17.68
N ALA A 473 5.74 0.87 -17.13
CA ALA A 473 6.84 -0.09 -17.06
C ALA A 473 6.98 -0.49 -15.57
N TRP A 474 6.32 -1.57 -15.17
CA TRP A 474 6.53 -2.17 -13.87
C TRP A 474 7.92 -2.76 -13.78
N LEU A 475 8.58 -2.60 -12.65
CA LEU A 475 9.98 -2.93 -12.43
C LEU A 475 10.13 -4.07 -11.43
N LEU A 476 9.69 -3.84 -10.21
CA LEU A 476 9.95 -4.70 -9.06
C LEU A 476 8.78 -4.69 -8.08
N ASN A 477 8.58 -5.83 -7.39
CA ASN A 477 7.99 -5.84 -6.05
C ASN A 477 9.12 -5.86 -5.03
N ILE A 478 9.14 -4.89 -4.12
CA ILE A 478 10.18 -4.71 -3.12
C ILE A 478 9.83 -5.52 -1.89
N GLN A 479 10.75 -6.34 -1.39
CA GLN A 479 10.61 -6.92 -0.06
C GLN A 479 10.94 -5.87 1.00
N HIS A 480 10.18 -5.84 2.08
CA HIS A 480 10.48 -4.95 3.18
C HIS A 480 11.53 -5.56 4.11
N THR A 481 12.51 -4.76 4.46
CA THR A 481 13.65 -5.18 5.29
C THR A 481 13.64 -4.46 6.62
N TYR A 482 13.79 -5.24 7.70
CA TYR A 482 13.83 -4.73 9.06
C TYR A 482 14.99 -5.34 9.81
N LEU A 483 15.61 -4.56 10.69
CA LEU A 483 16.44 -5.08 11.74
C LEU A 483 15.61 -5.15 13.02
N ALA A 484 15.58 -6.31 13.67
CA ALA A 484 14.91 -6.49 14.94
C ALA A 484 15.85 -7.10 15.97
N ASN A 485 15.75 -6.67 17.22
CA ASN A 485 16.46 -7.26 18.34
C ASN A 485 16.28 -8.78 18.35
N ASN A 486 17.31 -9.54 18.66
CA ASN A 486 17.30 -11.00 18.62
C ASN A 486 16.21 -11.63 19.51
N CYS A 487 15.72 -10.89 20.52
CA CYS A 487 14.64 -11.32 21.40
C CYS A 487 13.24 -11.01 20.84
N VAL A 488 13.11 -10.30 19.71
CA VAL A 488 11.84 -9.94 19.11
C VAL A 488 11.54 -10.90 17.97
N ASP A 489 10.41 -11.59 18.06
CA ASP A 489 9.79 -12.31 16.96
C ASP A 489 8.64 -11.46 16.39
N LEU A 490 8.79 -11.06 15.14
CA LEU A 490 7.80 -10.25 14.42
C LEU A 490 6.66 -11.09 13.82
N GLY A 491 6.65 -12.39 14.11
CA GLY A 491 5.60 -13.31 13.67
C GLY A 491 5.47 -13.42 12.15
N LYS A 492 4.31 -13.93 11.73
CA LYS A 492 3.88 -13.99 10.32
C LYS A 492 2.64 -13.12 10.13
N GLY A 493 2.42 -12.66 8.92
CA GLY A 493 1.25 -11.88 8.54
C GLY A 493 1.07 -11.92 7.02
N THR A 494 0.03 -11.24 6.53
CA THR A 494 -0.17 -11.01 5.09
C THR A 494 1.08 -10.41 4.46
N PRO A 495 1.29 -10.58 3.13
CA PRO A 495 2.27 -9.77 2.43
C PRO A 495 2.06 -8.29 2.77
N GLU A 496 3.16 -7.59 3.00
CA GLU A 496 3.08 -6.18 3.37
C GLU A 496 2.64 -5.33 2.16
N ILE A 497 1.88 -4.29 2.43
CA ILE A 497 1.38 -3.37 1.41
C ILE A 497 2.29 -2.15 1.31
N HIS A 498 2.04 -1.30 0.32
CA HIS A 498 2.70 0.00 0.22
C HIS A 498 2.46 0.82 1.50
N GLY A 499 3.53 1.39 2.03
CA GLY A 499 3.46 2.23 3.22
C GLY A 499 4.29 1.73 4.39
N SER A 500 4.69 2.67 5.22
CA SER A 500 5.68 2.48 6.27
C SER A 500 5.18 1.72 7.50
N TRP A 501 3.86 1.63 7.68
CA TRP A 501 3.23 0.99 8.85
C TRP A 501 2.80 -0.46 8.62
N SER A 502 3.06 -1.03 7.44
CA SER A 502 2.58 -2.35 7.03
C SER A 502 3.11 -3.51 7.89
N LEU A 503 4.27 -3.37 8.52
CA LEU A 503 4.79 -4.34 9.49
C LEU A 503 3.79 -4.64 10.61
N LEU A 504 2.95 -3.66 10.98
CA LEU A 504 1.95 -3.81 12.03
C LEU A 504 0.81 -4.78 11.67
N ASN A 505 0.71 -5.21 10.40
CA ASN A 505 -0.25 -6.26 10.01
C ASN A 505 -0.04 -7.58 10.77
N SER A 506 1.18 -7.82 11.28
CA SER A 506 1.53 -8.99 12.08
C SER A 506 1.54 -8.73 13.60
N ILE A 507 1.15 -7.53 14.07
CA ILE A 507 1.31 -7.10 15.47
C ILE A 507 0.70 -8.08 16.49
N ASP A 508 -0.42 -8.71 16.16
CA ASP A 508 -1.10 -9.70 17.01
C ASP A 508 -0.29 -10.98 17.25
N SER A 509 0.77 -11.21 16.47
CA SER A 509 1.64 -12.39 16.54
C SER A 509 3.03 -12.09 17.09
N TRP A 510 3.33 -10.81 17.42
CA TRP A 510 4.65 -10.45 17.94
C TRP A 510 4.89 -11.03 19.33
N LYS A 511 6.13 -11.51 19.55
CA LYS A 511 6.53 -12.16 20.80
C LYS A 511 7.89 -11.69 21.28
N TRP A 512 8.05 -11.71 22.60
CA TRP A 512 9.34 -11.61 23.24
C TRP A 512 9.87 -13.02 23.52
N THR A 513 11.03 -13.38 22.96
CA THR A 513 11.56 -14.76 22.99
C THR A 513 12.69 -14.98 23.96
N CYS A 514 13.23 -13.92 24.59
CA CYS A 514 14.26 -14.04 25.61
C CYS A 514 13.65 -14.14 27.02
N GLN A 515 14.42 -14.76 27.91
CA GLN A 515 14.07 -14.94 29.34
C GLN A 515 14.38 -13.66 30.12
#